data_1f8c6f1a96877600a88195b803a0ce28
#
_entry.id   1f8c6f1a96877600a88195b803a0ce28
#
_cell.length_a   1.000
_cell.length_b   1.000
_cell.length_c   1.000
_cell.angle_alpha   90.00
_cell.angle_beta   90.00
_cell.angle_gamma   90.00
#
_symmetry.space_group_name_H-M   'P 1'
#
loop_
_entity.id
_entity.type
_entity.pdbx_description
1 polymer ?
#
loop_
_entity_poly.entity_id
_entity_poly.type
_entity_poly.pdbx_seq_one_letter_code
_entity_poly.pdbx_strand_id
1 'polypeptide(L)'
;MQIGFLFNHDCIHQIAHTAPIICELVALGQDVSVVTSCDAQERQVRAIIAGCAARVRFIHIDISRLSRAINVVAKAVLPFRRIANLRENVGLFARFDALVVPETTSALLRSHFNLDVRLVYLPHGAGDRAIGFRDVTRFFDLVLLPGTKTRDRMLAGGLVRPGHHAVIGYPKFDIIDMGARPRFFDNDRPTVLYNPHFDPVLSSWWDMGLGVLEWFARQDDYNLIFAPHVMLFRRWLHTSVEHRRIRCRWPIPERLRNLSHILIDTGSTRSVDMSYVLAADIYLGDASSQVYEWICNPRPCIFLNSHGARWQGNPSYAHWNMGQVIDRVSALPRALAVAQEQQAAFARHQRAAFAATFHIEAGGSAARRAAREIVYYLLQDKRAAA
;
A
#
# COMPACT_ATOMS: atom_id res chain seq x y z
N MET A 1 -16.38 -22.19 8.43
CA MET A 1 -14.93 -22.27 8.58
C MET A 1 -14.47 -21.13 9.47
N GLN A 2 -13.41 -21.33 10.23
CA GLN A 2 -12.80 -20.29 11.09
C GLN A 2 -11.71 -19.55 10.31
N ILE A 3 -11.94 -18.29 9.96
CA ILE A 3 -11.03 -17.50 9.14
C ILE A 3 -10.49 -16.32 9.95
N GLY A 4 -9.16 -16.27 10.13
CA GLY A 4 -8.48 -15.20 10.82
C GLY A 4 -7.95 -14.12 9.87
N PHE A 5 -8.18 -12.84 10.17
CA PHE A 5 -7.49 -11.72 9.51
C PHE A 5 -6.38 -11.22 10.41
N LEU A 6 -5.14 -11.37 10.00
CA LEU A 6 -3.98 -11.01 10.83
C LEU A 6 -3.37 -9.69 10.38
N PHE A 7 -3.51 -8.66 11.20
CA PHE A 7 -2.88 -7.36 11.03
C PHE A 7 -1.66 -7.24 11.97
N ASN A 8 -0.51 -7.65 11.49
CA ASN A 8 0.75 -7.69 12.24
C ASN A 8 1.77 -6.64 11.77
N HIS A 9 1.31 -5.58 11.13
CA HIS A 9 2.16 -4.49 10.68
C HIS A 9 2.09 -3.30 11.63
N ASP A 10 3.20 -2.56 11.82
CA ASP A 10 3.22 -1.38 12.68
C ASP A 10 2.40 -0.18 12.17
N CYS A 11 1.87 -0.24 10.95
CA CYS A 11 1.12 0.83 10.30
C CYS A 11 -0.25 0.36 9.83
N ILE A 12 -1.21 1.29 9.81
CA ILE A 12 -2.61 1.02 9.42
C ILE A 12 -2.84 1.00 7.90
N HIS A 13 -1.88 1.43 7.08
CA HIS A 13 -2.05 1.61 5.63
C HIS A 13 -2.45 0.33 4.88
N GLN A 14 -2.19 -0.86 5.46
CA GLN A 14 -2.52 -2.14 4.84
C GLN A 14 -3.98 -2.57 5.07
N ILE A 15 -4.66 -1.99 6.07
CA ILE A 15 -5.96 -2.46 6.54
C ILE A 15 -7.04 -2.29 5.49
N ALA A 16 -7.10 -1.13 4.84
CA ALA A 16 -8.13 -0.81 3.84
C ALA A 16 -8.11 -1.76 2.63
N HIS A 17 -6.98 -2.43 2.37
CA HIS A 17 -6.86 -3.38 1.27
C HIS A 17 -7.50 -4.75 1.58
N THR A 18 -7.67 -5.08 2.87
CA THR A 18 -8.04 -6.43 3.28
C THR A 18 -9.34 -6.45 4.10
N ALA A 19 -9.56 -5.44 4.95
CA ALA A 19 -10.71 -5.39 5.85
C ALA A 19 -12.09 -5.45 5.15
N PRO A 20 -12.31 -4.88 3.95
CA PRO A 20 -13.61 -4.98 3.29
C PRO A 20 -14.07 -6.43 3.04
N ILE A 21 -13.14 -7.37 2.90
CA ILE A 21 -13.43 -8.80 2.67
C ILE A 21 -14.12 -9.44 3.88
N ILE A 22 -13.90 -8.91 5.08
CA ILE A 22 -14.45 -9.44 6.34
C ILE A 22 -15.97 -9.50 6.29
N CYS A 23 -16.65 -8.41 5.91
CA CYS A 23 -18.09 -8.37 5.86
C CYS A 23 -18.68 -9.33 4.82
N GLU A 24 -18.01 -9.51 3.70
CA GLU A 24 -18.44 -10.45 2.66
C GLU A 24 -18.32 -11.91 3.12
N LEU A 25 -17.23 -12.26 3.86
CA LEU A 25 -17.09 -13.59 4.46
C LEU A 25 -18.13 -13.85 5.54
N VAL A 26 -18.42 -12.86 6.38
CA VAL A 26 -19.51 -12.92 7.38
C VAL A 26 -20.87 -13.11 6.70
N ALA A 27 -21.11 -12.44 5.57
CA ALA A 27 -22.34 -12.62 4.78
C ALA A 27 -22.44 -14.03 4.17
N LEU A 28 -21.31 -14.66 3.84
CA LEU A 28 -21.23 -16.07 3.40
C LEU A 28 -21.29 -17.09 4.56
N GLY A 29 -21.61 -16.65 5.78
CA GLY A 29 -21.78 -17.52 6.94
C GLY A 29 -20.48 -18.07 7.52
N GLN A 30 -19.32 -17.43 7.26
CA GLN A 30 -18.07 -17.83 7.84
C GLN A 30 -17.88 -17.26 9.26
N ASP A 31 -17.18 -17.99 10.14
CA ASP A 31 -16.74 -17.51 11.45
C ASP A 31 -15.46 -16.72 11.30
N VAL A 32 -15.55 -15.38 11.42
CA VAL A 32 -14.43 -14.49 11.14
C VAL A 32 -13.88 -13.90 12.45
N SER A 33 -12.57 -13.97 12.59
CA SER A 33 -11.83 -13.30 13.68
C SER A 33 -10.82 -12.31 13.11
N VAL A 34 -10.67 -11.18 13.78
CA VAL A 34 -9.67 -10.15 13.47
C VAL A 34 -8.61 -10.16 14.55
N VAL A 35 -7.37 -10.41 14.17
CA VAL A 35 -6.21 -10.45 15.06
C VAL A 35 -5.38 -9.18 14.83
N THR A 36 -5.23 -8.36 15.86
CA THR A 36 -4.50 -7.08 15.80
C THR A 36 -3.36 -7.04 16.81
N SER A 37 -2.33 -6.27 16.53
CA SER A 37 -1.16 -6.07 17.39
C SER A 37 -1.10 -4.68 18.03
N CYS A 38 -2.10 -3.81 17.76
CA CYS A 38 -2.27 -2.51 18.41
C CYS A 38 -3.70 -1.97 18.23
N ASP A 39 -4.11 -1.08 19.15
CA ASP A 39 -5.46 -0.48 19.17
C ASP A 39 -5.79 0.35 17.92
N ALA A 40 -4.78 0.97 17.31
CA ALA A 40 -4.99 1.75 16.09
C ALA A 40 -5.47 0.88 14.92
N GLN A 41 -4.96 -0.36 14.82
CA GLN A 41 -5.41 -1.33 13.84
C GLN A 41 -6.86 -1.74 14.12
N GLU A 42 -7.19 -2.07 15.36
CA GLU A 42 -8.55 -2.47 15.73
C GLU A 42 -9.56 -1.35 15.43
N ARG A 43 -9.26 -0.12 15.85
CA ARG A 43 -10.12 1.04 15.54
C ARG A 43 -10.34 1.21 14.04
N GLN A 44 -9.29 1.10 13.24
CA GLN A 44 -9.39 1.26 11.79
C GLN A 44 -10.21 0.13 11.15
N VAL A 45 -10.00 -1.14 11.57
CA VAL A 45 -10.80 -2.26 11.07
C VAL A 45 -12.27 -2.06 11.44
N ARG A 46 -12.57 -1.75 12.72
CA ARG A 46 -13.95 -1.51 13.19
C ARG A 46 -14.66 -0.39 12.39
N ALA A 47 -13.94 0.67 12.06
CA ALA A 47 -14.49 1.75 11.24
C ALA A 47 -14.87 1.27 9.82
N ILE A 48 -14.01 0.46 9.19
CA ILE A 48 -14.25 -0.06 7.83
C ILE A 48 -15.41 -1.08 7.83
N ILE A 49 -15.46 -1.96 8.82
CA ILE A 49 -16.47 -3.05 8.87
C ILE A 49 -17.65 -2.74 9.78
N ALA A 50 -17.98 -1.46 10.03
CA ALA A 50 -19.00 -1.05 10.98
C ALA A 50 -20.33 -1.81 10.83
N GLY A 51 -20.75 -2.10 9.59
CA GLY A 51 -21.99 -2.83 9.28
C GLY A 51 -21.99 -4.31 9.71
N CYS A 52 -20.82 -4.92 9.98
CA CYS A 52 -20.73 -6.33 10.40
C CYS A 52 -19.89 -6.56 11.67
N ALA A 53 -19.35 -5.49 12.27
CA ALA A 53 -18.40 -5.58 13.38
C ALA A 53 -18.90 -6.37 14.60
N ALA A 54 -20.22 -6.34 14.89
CA ALA A 54 -20.84 -7.10 15.99
C ALA A 54 -20.78 -8.62 15.79
N ARG A 55 -20.60 -9.09 14.56
CA ARG A 55 -20.52 -10.51 14.18
C ARG A 55 -19.09 -11.02 14.05
N VAL A 56 -18.09 -10.17 14.35
CA VAL A 56 -16.65 -10.45 14.20
C VAL A 56 -16.01 -10.51 15.58
N ARG A 57 -15.22 -11.55 15.81
CA ARG A 57 -14.42 -11.65 17.04
C ARG A 57 -13.12 -10.87 16.87
N PHE A 58 -12.83 -9.98 17.82
CA PHE A 58 -11.55 -9.26 17.88
C PHE A 58 -10.63 -9.89 18.90
N ILE A 59 -9.39 -10.12 18.52
CA ILE A 59 -8.32 -10.73 19.34
C ILE A 59 -7.11 -9.81 19.27
N HIS A 60 -6.69 -9.32 20.44
CA HIS A 60 -5.47 -8.54 20.55
C HIS A 60 -4.30 -9.46 20.87
N ILE A 61 -3.20 -9.37 20.10
CA ILE A 61 -1.95 -10.09 20.39
C ILE A 61 -0.86 -9.12 20.80
N ASP A 62 -0.05 -9.53 21.75
CA ASP A 62 1.13 -8.80 22.20
C ASP A 62 2.29 -9.77 22.43
N ILE A 63 3.49 -9.22 22.52
CA ILE A 63 4.72 -9.97 22.81
C ILE A 63 4.99 -10.00 24.32
N SER A 64 5.70 -11.04 24.77
CA SER A 64 6.13 -11.21 26.16
C SER A 64 6.96 -10.01 26.65
N ARG A 65 7.09 -9.87 27.98
CA ARG A 65 7.91 -8.82 28.60
C ARG A 65 9.36 -8.89 28.14
N LEU A 66 9.91 -10.09 27.99
CA LEU A 66 11.28 -10.32 27.51
C LEU A 66 11.43 -9.85 26.06
N SER A 67 10.54 -10.28 25.17
CA SER A 67 10.54 -9.84 23.75
C SER A 67 10.34 -8.35 23.62
N ARG A 68 9.58 -7.73 24.50
CA ARG A 68 9.39 -6.27 24.53
C ARG A 68 10.68 -5.53 24.88
N ALA A 69 11.44 -6.04 25.87
CA ALA A 69 12.75 -5.51 26.23
C ALA A 69 13.75 -5.63 25.06
N ILE A 70 13.81 -6.80 24.41
CA ILE A 70 14.66 -7.03 23.23
C ILE A 70 14.27 -6.11 22.08
N ASN A 71 12.98 -5.88 21.86
CA ASN A 71 12.47 -5.03 20.78
C ASN A 71 12.94 -3.57 20.91
N VAL A 72 13.23 -3.07 22.10
CA VAL A 72 13.74 -1.71 22.30
C VAL A 72 15.02 -1.47 21.47
N VAL A 73 15.90 -2.46 21.44
CA VAL A 73 17.18 -2.41 20.70
C VAL A 73 17.00 -2.93 19.27
N ALA A 74 16.35 -4.10 19.11
CA ALA A 74 16.26 -4.80 17.82
C ALA A 74 15.40 -4.06 16.78
N LYS A 75 14.43 -3.24 17.19
CA LYS A 75 13.52 -2.48 16.28
C LYS A 75 14.23 -1.54 15.29
N ALA A 76 15.47 -1.17 15.59
CA ALA A 76 16.27 -0.31 14.71
C ALA A 76 16.72 -1.04 13.44
N VAL A 77 16.95 -2.36 13.52
CA VAL A 77 17.55 -3.17 12.45
C VAL A 77 16.54 -4.15 11.86
N LEU A 78 15.70 -4.77 12.67
CA LEU A 78 14.79 -5.85 12.27
C LEU A 78 13.33 -5.50 12.63
N PRO A 79 12.34 -6.07 11.92
CA PRO A 79 10.93 -6.01 12.30
C PRO A 79 10.65 -7.01 13.47
N PHE A 80 11.45 -6.90 14.56
CA PHE A 80 11.50 -7.90 15.64
C PHE A 80 10.11 -8.15 16.25
N ARG A 81 9.36 -7.07 16.55
CA ARG A 81 8.02 -7.19 17.14
C ARG A 81 7.09 -8.05 16.29
N ARG A 82 7.13 -7.89 14.96
CA ARG A 82 6.29 -8.69 14.05
C ARG A 82 6.64 -10.17 14.10
N ILE A 83 7.94 -10.48 14.12
CA ILE A 83 8.43 -11.87 14.19
C ILE A 83 8.08 -12.48 15.55
N ALA A 84 8.27 -11.74 16.64
CA ALA A 84 7.94 -12.19 17.99
C ALA A 84 6.42 -12.43 18.15
N ASN A 85 5.57 -11.54 17.63
CA ASN A 85 4.12 -11.74 17.59
C ASN A 85 3.74 -13.07 16.91
N LEU A 86 4.36 -13.38 15.77
CA LEU A 86 4.09 -14.63 15.06
C LEU A 86 4.51 -15.83 15.91
N ARG A 87 5.74 -15.81 16.44
CA ARG A 87 6.31 -16.92 17.22
C ARG A 87 5.53 -17.21 18.50
N GLU A 88 5.20 -16.16 19.26
CA GLU A 88 4.58 -16.29 20.58
C GLU A 88 3.09 -16.65 20.51
N ASN A 89 2.45 -16.47 19.34
CA ASN A 89 1.02 -16.71 19.13
C ASN A 89 0.73 -17.87 18.17
N VAL A 90 1.71 -18.74 17.86
CA VAL A 90 1.53 -19.89 16.93
C VAL A 90 0.33 -20.75 17.32
N GLY A 91 0.14 -21.04 18.63
CA GLY A 91 -0.97 -21.83 19.15
C GLY A 91 -2.36 -21.18 18.94
N LEU A 92 -2.43 -19.84 18.88
CA LEU A 92 -3.64 -19.12 18.50
C LEU A 92 -3.92 -19.32 17.01
N PHE A 93 -2.90 -19.13 16.17
CA PHE A 93 -3.05 -19.22 14.72
C PHE A 93 -3.41 -20.64 14.25
N ALA A 94 -2.98 -21.67 14.97
CA ALA A 94 -3.33 -23.07 14.67
C ALA A 94 -4.84 -23.38 14.80
N ARG A 95 -5.63 -22.49 15.38
CA ARG A 95 -7.08 -22.67 15.55
C ARG A 95 -7.89 -22.27 14.30
N PHE A 96 -7.27 -21.60 13.34
CA PHE A 96 -7.94 -21.14 12.14
C PHE A 96 -7.81 -22.16 11.00
N ASP A 97 -8.85 -22.30 10.20
CA ASP A 97 -8.77 -22.99 8.90
C ASP A 97 -7.88 -22.21 7.91
N ALA A 98 -7.94 -20.87 7.98
CA ALA A 98 -7.12 -19.98 7.16
C ALA A 98 -6.79 -18.67 7.87
N LEU A 99 -5.62 -18.09 7.51
CA LEU A 99 -5.20 -16.73 7.89
C LEU A 99 -5.07 -15.87 6.63
N VAL A 100 -5.84 -14.80 6.57
CA VAL A 100 -5.74 -13.77 5.53
C VAL A 100 -4.80 -12.67 6.01
N VAL A 101 -3.75 -12.40 5.23
CA VAL A 101 -2.66 -11.49 5.62
C VAL A 101 -2.32 -10.50 4.51
N PRO A 102 -2.10 -9.20 4.83
CA PRO A 102 -1.73 -8.19 3.84
C PRO A 102 -0.21 -8.02 3.67
N GLU A 103 0.62 -8.86 4.32
CA GLU A 103 2.07 -8.68 4.35
C GLU A 103 2.81 -10.03 4.32
N THR A 104 4.06 -10.01 3.86
CA THR A 104 4.84 -11.22 3.60
C THR A 104 5.59 -11.78 4.82
N THR A 105 5.70 -11.03 5.93
CA THR A 105 6.36 -11.55 7.15
C THR A 105 5.64 -12.76 7.71
N SER A 106 4.31 -12.84 7.54
CA SER A 106 3.49 -13.97 7.98
C SER A 106 3.82 -15.31 7.28
N ALA A 107 4.57 -15.28 6.16
CA ALA A 107 5.11 -16.49 5.56
C ALA A 107 6.04 -17.29 6.52
N LEU A 108 6.60 -16.61 7.54
CA LEU A 108 7.38 -17.27 8.59
C LEU A 108 6.59 -18.33 9.36
N LEU A 109 5.26 -18.20 9.44
CA LEU A 109 4.40 -19.23 10.04
C LEU A 109 4.58 -20.57 9.34
N ARG A 110 4.69 -20.58 8.00
CA ARG A 110 4.96 -21.78 7.22
C ARG A 110 6.44 -22.14 7.21
N SER A 111 7.32 -21.18 6.84
CA SER A 111 8.71 -21.46 6.53
C SER A 111 9.60 -21.73 7.75
N HIS A 112 9.24 -21.21 8.94
CA HIS A 112 10.07 -21.31 10.16
C HIS A 112 9.33 -21.93 11.33
N PHE A 113 8.01 -21.76 11.43
CA PHE A 113 7.24 -22.27 12.56
C PHE A 113 6.43 -23.53 12.20
N ASN A 114 6.53 -24.01 10.95
CA ASN A 114 5.87 -25.23 10.43
C ASN A 114 4.37 -25.30 10.77
N LEU A 115 3.70 -24.14 10.78
CA LEU A 115 2.28 -24.08 11.09
C LEU A 115 1.45 -24.55 9.91
N ASP A 116 0.61 -25.57 10.12
CA ASP A 116 -0.30 -26.07 9.10
C ASP A 116 -1.66 -25.35 9.14
N VAL A 117 -1.66 -24.10 8.73
CA VAL A 117 -2.83 -23.26 8.49
C VAL A 117 -2.79 -22.76 7.04
N ARG A 118 -3.91 -22.63 6.38
CA ARG A 118 -3.92 -22.07 5.01
C ARG A 118 -3.61 -20.58 5.07
N LEU A 119 -2.54 -20.18 4.40
CA LEU A 119 -2.10 -18.78 4.32
C LEU A 119 -2.64 -18.13 3.04
N VAL A 120 -3.51 -17.15 3.19
CA VAL A 120 -4.07 -16.37 2.09
C VAL A 120 -3.40 -14.99 2.08
N TYR A 121 -2.68 -14.68 1.02
CA TYR A 121 -1.96 -13.42 0.89
C TYR A 121 -2.69 -12.46 -0.04
N LEU A 122 -2.87 -11.23 0.40
CA LEU A 122 -3.40 -10.14 -0.40
C LEU A 122 -2.42 -8.97 -0.36
N PRO A 123 -1.68 -8.69 -1.45
CA PRO A 123 -0.76 -7.56 -1.52
C PRO A 123 -1.47 -6.22 -1.27
N HIS A 124 -0.88 -5.39 -0.42
CA HIS A 124 -1.44 -4.07 -0.06
C HIS A 124 -1.02 -2.94 -1.01
N GLY A 125 -0.58 -3.26 -2.21
CA GLY A 125 -0.22 -2.31 -3.26
C GLY A 125 -0.07 -3.01 -4.59
N ALA A 126 -0.22 -2.26 -5.68
CA ALA A 126 -0.18 -2.75 -7.05
C ALA A 126 1.01 -2.17 -7.84
N GLY A 127 2.10 -1.83 -7.14
CA GLY A 127 3.28 -1.22 -7.73
C GLY A 127 4.15 -2.17 -8.56
N ASP A 128 5.11 -1.58 -9.28
CA ASP A 128 5.99 -2.29 -10.21
C ASP A 128 7.30 -2.79 -9.59
N ARG A 129 7.61 -2.37 -8.37
CA ARG A 129 8.91 -2.62 -7.74
C ARG A 129 9.17 -4.11 -7.52
N ALA A 130 10.42 -4.53 -7.75
CA ALA A 130 10.88 -5.91 -7.56
C ALA A 130 10.60 -6.45 -6.14
N ILE A 131 10.62 -5.60 -5.12
CA ILE A 131 10.32 -5.97 -3.73
C ILE A 131 8.92 -6.58 -3.54
N GLY A 132 7.96 -6.29 -4.42
CA GLY A 132 6.63 -6.90 -4.45
C GLY A 132 6.59 -8.29 -5.08
N PHE A 133 7.68 -8.73 -5.71
CA PHE A 133 7.79 -9.97 -6.48
C PHE A 133 8.94 -10.82 -5.96
N ARG A 134 8.77 -11.41 -4.77
CA ARG A 134 9.82 -12.16 -4.08
C ARG A 134 9.43 -13.62 -3.86
N ASP A 135 10.44 -14.49 -3.77
CA ASP A 135 10.26 -15.93 -3.54
C ASP A 135 9.45 -16.27 -2.29
N VAL A 136 9.42 -15.38 -1.30
CA VAL A 136 8.59 -15.55 -0.11
C VAL A 136 7.10 -15.74 -0.42
N THR A 137 6.63 -15.26 -1.57
CA THR A 137 5.23 -15.43 -2.02
C THR A 137 4.87 -16.90 -2.23
N ARG A 138 5.83 -17.77 -2.51
CA ARG A 138 5.63 -19.23 -2.70
C ARG A 138 5.16 -19.95 -1.44
N PHE A 139 5.30 -19.37 -0.27
CA PHE A 139 4.83 -19.96 0.99
C PHE A 139 3.34 -19.75 1.27
N PHE A 140 2.66 -18.97 0.44
CA PHE A 140 1.23 -18.76 0.57
C PHE A 140 0.44 -19.81 -0.24
N ASP A 141 -0.64 -20.29 0.36
CA ASP A 141 -1.51 -21.30 -0.25
C ASP A 141 -2.42 -20.68 -1.32
N LEU A 142 -2.89 -19.45 -1.10
CA LEU A 142 -3.68 -18.68 -2.06
C LEU A 142 -3.18 -17.23 -2.10
N VAL A 143 -2.97 -16.70 -3.30
CA VAL A 143 -2.59 -15.28 -3.49
C VAL A 143 -3.70 -14.55 -4.24
N LEU A 144 -4.27 -13.52 -3.62
CA LEU A 144 -5.34 -12.70 -4.19
C LEU A 144 -4.73 -11.46 -4.85
N LEU A 145 -4.91 -11.33 -6.15
CA LEU A 145 -4.19 -10.38 -6.99
C LEU A 145 -5.10 -9.25 -7.48
N PRO A 146 -4.59 -8.00 -7.58
CA PRO A 146 -5.39 -6.86 -7.99
C PRO A 146 -5.77 -6.90 -9.48
N GLY A 147 -4.92 -7.46 -10.35
CA GLY A 147 -5.15 -7.50 -11.79
C GLY A 147 -4.21 -8.42 -12.54
N THR A 148 -4.39 -8.45 -13.86
CA THR A 148 -3.67 -9.37 -14.76
C THR A 148 -2.18 -9.05 -14.83
N LYS A 149 -1.78 -7.77 -14.77
CA LYS A 149 -0.37 -7.34 -14.76
C LYS A 149 0.41 -8.05 -13.64
N THR A 150 -0.13 -8.04 -12.42
CA THR A 150 0.52 -8.67 -11.27
C THR A 150 0.50 -10.18 -11.38
N ARG A 151 -0.62 -10.78 -11.83
CA ARG A 151 -0.75 -12.22 -12.08
C ARG A 151 0.32 -12.71 -13.06
N ASP A 152 0.40 -12.10 -14.22
CA ASP A 152 1.26 -12.56 -15.30
C ASP A 152 2.75 -12.46 -14.89
N ARG A 153 3.12 -11.38 -14.19
CA ARG A 153 4.47 -11.23 -13.67
C ARG A 153 4.79 -12.26 -12.58
N MET A 154 3.85 -12.57 -11.68
CA MET A 154 4.07 -13.57 -10.63
C MET A 154 4.13 -14.98 -11.20
N LEU A 155 3.32 -15.32 -12.20
CA LEU A 155 3.37 -16.60 -12.92
C LEU A 155 4.70 -16.75 -13.68
N ALA A 156 5.11 -15.74 -14.43
CA ALA A 156 6.38 -15.75 -15.17
C ALA A 156 7.59 -15.91 -14.25
N GLY A 157 7.53 -15.33 -13.03
CA GLY A 157 8.55 -15.50 -12.00
C GLY A 157 8.44 -16.80 -11.19
N GLY A 158 7.44 -17.65 -11.45
CA GLY A 158 7.18 -18.87 -10.67
C GLY A 158 6.86 -18.59 -9.19
N LEU A 159 6.35 -17.39 -8.88
CA LEU A 159 6.05 -16.94 -7.49
C LEU A 159 4.70 -17.43 -7.01
N VAL A 160 3.80 -17.74 -7.93
CA VAL A 160 2.49 -18.36 -7.69
C VAL A 160 2.30 -19.54 -8.62
N ARG A 161 1.51 -20.51 -8.19
CA ARG A 161 1.19 -21.72 -8.97
C ARG A 161 -0.21 -21.60 -9.59
N PRO A 162 -0.48 -22.24 -10.73
CA PRO A 162 -1.85 -22.42 -11.22
C PRO A 162 -2.76 -23.01 -10.13
N GLY A 163 -3.97 -22.49 -9.99
CA GLY A 163 -4.92 -22.91 -8.94
C GLY A 163 -4.66 -22.34 -7.54
N HIS A 164 -3.54 -21.66 -7.30
CA HIS A 164 -3.18 -21.06 -6.02
C HIS A 164 -3.16 -19.52 -6.06
N HIS A 165 -3.84 -18.93 -7.03
CA HIS A 165 -4.03 -17.49 -7.14
C HIS A 165 -5.38 -17.17 -7.78
N ALA A 166 -5.91 -15.99 -7.47
CA ALA A 166 -7.12 -15.45 -8.10
C ALA A 166 -6.97 -13.95 -8.34
N VAL A 167 -7.50 -13.47 -9.47
CA VAL A 167 -7.59 -12.03 -9.76
C VAL A 167 -8.91 -11.52 -9.23
N ILE A 168 -8.84 -10.71 -8.19
CA ILE A 168 -10.02 -10.27 -7.43
C ILE A 168 -10.33 -8.77 -7.60
N GLY A 169 -9.40 -7.98 -8.11
CA GLY A 169 -9.46 -6.52 -8.08
C GLY A 169 -8.85 -5.93 -6.81
N TYR A 170 -9.32 -4.75 -6.39
CA TYR A 170 -8.71 -3.97 -5.33
C TYR A 170 -9.74 -3.58 -4.27
N PRO A 171 -9.88 -4.35 -3.17
CA PRO A 171 -10.94 -4.15 -2.17
C PRO A 171 -10.99 -2.75 -1.54
N LYS A 172 -9.87 -2.03 -1.53
CA LYS A 172 -9.83 -0.65 -1.07
C LYS A 172 -10.79 0.25 -1.88
N PHE A 173 -10.95 0.00 -3.17
CA PHE A 173 -11.87 0.79 -4.02
C PHE A 173 -13.33 0.57 -3.69
N ASP A 174 -13.69 -0.56 -3.08
CA ASP A 174 -15.08 -0.86 -2.70
C ASP A 174 -15.59 0.05 -1.57
N ILE A 175 -14.68 0.68 -0.80
CA ILE A 175 -15.01 1.53 0.35
C ILE A 175 -14.70 3.01 0.12
N ILE A 176 -14.23 3.37 -1.07
CA ILE A 176 -13.90 4.75 -1.44
C ILE A 176 -14.97 5.30 -2.37
N ASP A 177 -15.51 6.47 -2.05
CA ASP A 177 -16.30 7.23 -3.02
C ASP A 177 -15.35 7.83 -4.07
N MET A 178 -15.21 7.13 -5.20
CA MET A 178 -14.34 7.54 -6.30
C MET A 178 -14.80 8.82 -7.01
N GLY A 179 -16.02 9.26 -6.78
CA GLY A 179 -16.58 10.52 -7.28
C GLY A 179 -16.32 11.71 -6.35
N ALA A 180 -15.91 11.44 -5.12
CA ALA A 180 -15.63 12.51 -4.16
C ALA A 180 -14.45 13.39 -4.62
N ARG A 181 -14.57 14.70 -4.33
CA ARG A 181 -13.49 15.66 -4.59
C ARG A 181 -13.29 16.56 -3.37
N PRO A 182 -12.62 16.06 -2.32
CA PRO A 182 -12.39 16.82 -1.10
C PRO A 182 -11.63 18.13 -1.37
N ARG A 183 -11.98 19.21 -0.69
CA ARG A 183 -11.28 20.49 -0.75
C ARG A 183 -10.46 20.68 0.51
N PHE A 184 -9.21 21.08 0.35
CA PHE A 184 -8.26 21.35 1.45
C PHE A 184 -7.76 22.79 1.46
N PHE A 185 -8.13 23.58 0.45
CA PHE A 185 -7.75 24.98 0.31
C PHE A 185 -8.98 25.81 -0.06
N ASP A 186 -9.03 27.05 0.44
CA ASP A 186 -10.13 28.00 0.21
C ASP A 186 -9.92 28.85 -1.06
N ASN A 187 -9.20 28.32 -2.05
CA ASN A 187 -8.92 28.96 -3.31
C ASN A 187 -9.05 27.95 -4.46
N ASP A 188 -9.04 28.42 -5.72
CA ASP A 188 -9.22 27.61 -6.92
C ASP A 188 -7.89 27.32 -7.66
N ARG A 189 -6.75 27.53 -7.02
CA ARG A 189 -5.44 27.19 -7.60
C ARG A 189 -5.34 25.67 -7.80
N PRO A 190 -4.70 25.20 -8.90
CA PRO A 190 -4.44 23.78 -9.06
C PRO A 190 -3.65 23.21 -7.90
N THR A 191 -4.07 22.05 -7.40
CA THR A 191 -3.44 21.39 -6.26
C THR A 191 -2.51 20.28 -6.73
N VAL A 192 -1.26 20.34 -6.30
CA VAL A 192 -0.24 19.32 -6.54
C VAL A 192 -0.13 18.41 -5.33
N LEU A 193 -0.24 17.09 -5.54
CA LEU A 193 0.04 16.08 -4.51
C LEU A 193 1.51 15.63 -4.64
N TYR A 194 2.36 15.98 -3.69
CA TYR A 194 3.72 15.45 -3.63
C TYR A 194 3.79 14.27 -2.67
N ASN A 195 4.01 13.07 -3.25
CA ASN A 195 4.03 11.79 -2.53
C ASN A 195 5.37 11.06 -2.72
N PRO A 196 6.45 11.49 -2.06
CA PRO A 196 7.72 10.76 -2.11
C PRO A 196 7.67 9.46 -1.32
N HIS A 197 8.37 8.44 -1.84
CA HIS A 197 8.54 7.14 -1.19
C HIS A 197 9.41 7.25 0.08
N PHE A 198 9.52 6.17 0.85
CA PHE A 198 10.32 6.15 2.09
C PHE A 198 11.69 5.48 1.98
N ASP A 199 11.98 4.76 0.88
CA ASP A 199 13.27 4.10 0.69
C ASP A 199 14.36 5.13 0.44
N PRO A 200 15.53 5.06 1.14
CA PRO A 200 16.55 6.09 1.07
C PRO A 200 17.28 6.22 -0.27
N VAL A 201 17.07 5.30 -1.20
CA VAL A 201 17.62 5.37 -2.57
C VAL A 201 16.55 5.86 -3.55
N LEU A 202 15.34 5.32 -3.44
CA LEU A 202 14.28 5.51 -4.44
C LEU A 202 13.48 6.79 -4.21
N SER A 203 13.49 7.31 -2.97
CA SER A 203 12.71 8.49 -2.61
C SER A 203 13.39 9.78 -3.06
N SER A 204 12.64 10.61 -3.71
CA SER A 204 13.02 11.97 -4.08
C SER A 204 13.23 12.91 -2.87
N TRP A 205 12.76 12.52 -1.69
CA TRP A 205 12.85 13.35 -0.49
C TRP A 205 14.27 13.76 -0.16
N TRP A 206 15.23 12.84 -0.20
CA TRP A 206 16.60 13.12 0.25
C TRP A 206 17.37 14.09 -0.63
N ASP A 207 17.14 14.07 -1.93
CA ASP A 207 17.95 14.82 -2.88
C ASP A 207 17.19 15.99 -3.52
N MET A 208 15.86 15.93 -3.55
CA MET A 208 15.01 16.95 -4.16
C MET A 208 13.92 17.50 -3.23
N GLY A 209 13.52 16.74 -2.19
CA GLY A 209 12.31 17.03 -1.42
C GLY A 209 12.25 18.39 -0.80
N LEU A 210 13.34 18.83 -0.14
CA LEU A 210 13.39 20.16 0.45
C LEU A 210 13.35 21.26 -0.63
N GLY A 211 14.06 21.05 -1.74
CA GLY A 211 14.03 21.98 -2.88
C GLY A 211 12.64 22.11 -3.51
N VAL A 212 11.89 21.00 -3.59
CA VAL A 212 10.49 21.02 -4.03
C VAL A 212 9.63 21.86 -3.09
N LEU A 213 9.69 21.60 -1.77
CA LEU A 213 8.93 22.36 -0.79
C LEU A 213 9.29 23.86 -0.83
N GLU A 214 10.57 24.19 -0.96
CA GLU A 214 11.04 25.57 -1.06
C GLU A 214 10.60 26.28 -2.32
N TRP A 215 10.51 25.54 -3.44
CA TRP A 215 9.97 26.10 -4.67
C TRP A 215 8.48 26.46 -4.49
N PHE A 216 7.69 25.51 -3.95
CA PHE A 216 6.27 25.80 -3.67
C PHE A 216 6.07 26.94 -2.67
N ALA A 217 6.97 27.12 -1.72
CA ALA A 217 6.88 28.23 -0.75
C ALA A 217 7.10 29.62 -1.36
N ARG A 218 7.68 29.70 -2.58
CA ARG A 218 8.03 30.99 -3.23
C ARG A 218 7.09 31.35 -4.39
N GLN A 219 6.07 30.54 -4.64
CA GLN A 219 5.11 30.76 -5.73
C GLN A 219 3.68 30.71 -5.22
N ASP A 220 2.77 31.32 -5.95
CA ASP A 220 1.37 31.46 -5.62
C ASP A 220 0.43 30.84 -6.67
N ASP A 221 0.96 30.18 -7.70
CA ASP A 221 0.17 29.63 -8.80
C ASP A 221 -0.46 28.27 -8.47
N TYR A 222 0.13 27.53 -7.50
CA TYR A 222 -0.29 26.18 -7.12
C TYR A 222 -0.44 26.03 -5.62
N ASN A 223 -1.39 25.22 -5.21
CA ASN A 223 -1.40 24.64 -3.87
C ASN A 223 -0.55 23.36 -3.82
N LEU A 224 0.03 23.05 -2.66
CA LEU A 224 0.77 21.81 -2.43
C LEU A 224 0.14 21.02 -1.29
N ILE A 225 -0.18 19.75 -1.56
CA ILE A 225 -0.37 18.72 -0.53
C ILE A 225 0.91 17.89 -0.48
N PHE A 226 1.72 18.06 0.55
CA PHE A 226 2.86 17.20 0.82
C PHE A 226 2.41 16.05 1.71
N ALA A 227 2.15 14.91 1.10
CA ALA A 227 1.73 13.68 1.77
C ALA A 227 2.66 12.53 1.38
N PRO A 228 3.85 12.43 2.00
CA PRO A 228 4.80 11.39 1.73
C PRO A 228 4.28 10.03 2.19
N HIS A 229 4.91 8.96 1.71
CA HIS A 229 4.64 7.63 2.23
C HIS A 229 4.74 7.62 3.76
N VAL A 230 3.74 7.07 4.45
CA VAL A 230 3.59 7.13 5.92
C VAL A 230 4.79 6.63 6.72
N MET A 231 5.65 5.82 6.11
CA MET A 231 6.90 5.34 6.72
C MET A 231 8.00 6.40 6.74
N LEU A 232 7.98 7.41 5.85
CA LEU A 232 9.08 8.36 5.66
C LEU A 232 9.35 9.21 6.91
N PHE A 233 8.31 9.72 7.58
CA PHE A 233 8.44 10.58 8.75
C PHE A 233 8.30 9.84 10.08
N ARG A 234 8.05 8.53 10.05
CA ARG A 234 7.95 7.71 11.26
C ARG A 234 9.30 7.45 11.93
N ARG A 235 10.38 7.40 11.14
CA ARG A 235 11.75 7.18 11.64
C ARG A 235 12.66 8.29 11.13
N TRP A 236 13.74 8.56 11.84
CA TRP A 236 14.77 9.48 11.39
C TRP A 236 15.85 8.77 10.56
N LEU A 237 16.08 7.47 10.83
CA LEU A 237 17.03 6.64 10.11
C LEU A 237 16.28 5.66 9.22
N HIS A 238 16.64 5.63 7.94
CA HIS A 238 16.09 4.73 6.92
C HIS A 238 17.16 3.86 6.31
N THR A 239 16.82 2.58 6.11
CA THR A 239 17.70 1.59 5.51
C THR A 239 17.02 1.00 4.28
N SER A 240 17.69 1.02 3.15
CA SER A 240 17.37 0.22 1.98
C SER A 240 18.17 -1.08 2.03
N VAL A 241 17.47 -2.20 2.28
CA VAL A 241 18.10 -3.53 2.27
C VAL A 241 18.47 -3.91 0.84
N GLU A 242 17.61 -3.56 -0.13
CA GLU A 242 17.80 -3.84 -1.55
C GLU A 242 19.07 -3.16 -2.11
N HIS A 243 19.30 -1.91 -1.70
CA HIS A 243 20.41 -1.10 -2.21
C HIS A 243 21.58 -0.94 -1.20
N ARG A 244 21.50 -1.59 -0.03
CA ARG A 244 22.52 -1.51 1.05
C ARG A 244 22.91 -0.08 1.40
N ARG A 245 21.93 0.80 1.51
CA ARG A 245 22.10 2.23 1.83
C ARG A 245 21.36 2.59 3.11
N ILE A 246 21.96 3.49 3.87
CA ILE A 246 21.40 4.08 5.08
C ILE A 246 21.44 5.59 4.93
N ARG A 247 20.33 6.28 5.22
CA ARG A 247 20.25 7.75 5.21
C ARG A 247 19.44 8.26 6.39
N CYS A 248 19.85 9.38 6.95
CA CYS A 248 19.08 10.11 7.96
C CYS A 248 18.09 11.06 7.25
N ARG A 249 16.87 11.11 7.76
CA ARG A 249 15.84 12.00 7.24
C ARG A 249 16.02 13.41 7.83
N TRP A 250 16.01 14.42 6.98
CA TRP A 250 15.98 15.81 7.39
C TRP A 250 14.60 16.19 7.93
N PRO A 251 14.50 17.05 8.96
CA PRO A 251 13.24 17.63 9.39
C PRO A 251 12.70 18.60 8.33
N ILE A 252 11.39 18.80 8.31
CA ILE A 252 10.77 19.87 7.52
C ILE A 252 10.95 21.17 8.30
N PRO A 253 11.55 22.21 7.70
CA PRO A 253 11.71 23.51 8.34
C PRO A 253 10.35 24.11 8.75
N GLU A 254 10.29 24.72 9.93
CA GLU A 254 9.04 25.24 10.50
C GLU A 254 8.41 26.32 9.60
N ARG A 255 9.23 27.16 8.95
CA ARG A 255 8.77 28.18 8.00
C ARG A 255 7.91 27.65 6.84
N LEU A 256 8.02 26.36 6.53
CA LEU A 256 7.25 25.72 5.43
C LEU A 256 5.92 25.12 5.92
N ARG A 257 5.69 25.07 7.25
CA ARG A 257 4.49 24.43 7.83
C ARG A 257 3.29 25.36 7.91
N ASN A 258 3.53 26.67 7.93
CA ASN A 258 2.51 27.68 8.21
C ASN A 258 2.09 28.49 6.97
N LEU A 259 2.30 27.94 5.78
CA LEU A 259 1.90 28.58 4.52
C LEU A 259 0.49 28.13 4.13
N SER A 260 -0.41 29.07 3.87
CA SER A 260 -1.83 28.80 3.59
C SER A 260 -2.09 27.95 2.35
N HIS A 261 -1.16 27.93 1.40
CA HIS A 261 -1.21 27.15 0.17
C HIS A 261 -0.39 25.84 0.23
N ILE A 262 0.17 25.49 1.40
CA ILE A 262 0.92 24.25 1.62
C ILE A 262 0.31 23.49 2.79
N LEU A 263 -0.22 22.31 2.52
CA LEU A 263 -0.65 21.35 3.52
C LEU A 263 0.42 20.27 3.67
N ILE A 264 0.93 20.11 4.89
CA ILE A 264 1.93 19.08 5.22
C ILE A 264 1.30 18.02 6.10
N ASP A 265 1.16 16.82 5.57
CA ASP A 265 0.66 15.64 6.29
C ASP A 265 1.67 14.50 6.23
N THR A 266 2.29 14.17 7.33
CA THR A 266 3.36 13.17 7.42
C THR A 266 2.87 11.79 7.87
N GLY A 267 1.55 11.53 7.84
CA GLY A 267 1.05 10.19 8.15
C GLY A 267 -0.32 10.09 8.81
N SER A 268 -1.24 10.99 8.56
CA SER A 268 -2.65 10.81 8.96
C SER A 268 -3.34 9.76 8.11
N THR A 269 -4.58 9.42 8.45
CA THR A 269 -5.44 8.52 7.66
C THR A 269 -5.68 9.03 6.25
N ARG A 270 -5.73 10.35 6.05
CA ARG A 270 -5.92 11.00 4.74
C ARG A 270 -4.79 10.71 3.74
N SER A 271 -3.59 10.39 4.24
CA SER A 271 -2.46 9.95 3.39
C SER A 271 -2.67 8.57 2.77
N VAL A 272 -3.62 7.76 3.29
CA VAL A 272 -3.83 6.37 2.87
C VAL A 272 -5.26 6.05 2.43
N ASP A 273 -6.24 6.92 2.70
CA ASP A 273 -7.67 6.73 2.36
C ASP A 273 -8.07 7.34 1.01
N MET A 274 -7.11 7.75 0.19
CA MET A 274 -7.26 8.42 -1.09
C MET A 274 -7.78 9.87 -1.03
N SER A 275 -8.05 10.46 0.13
CA SER A 275 -8.54 11.84 0.22
C SER A 275 -7.68 12.83 -0.57
N TYR A 276 -6.35 12.74 -0.43
CA TYR A 276 -5.42 13.61 -1.17
C TYR A 276 -5.31 13.24 -2.65
N VAL A 277 -5.39 11.95 -2.98
CA VAL A 277 -5.41 11.46 -4.36
C VAL A 277 -6.62 12.02 -5.11
N LEU A 278 -7.79 12.04 -4.47
CA LEU A 278 -9.03 12.53 -5.08
C LEU A 278 -9.11 14.07 -5.14
N ALA A 279 -8.46 14.76 -4.19
CA ALA A 279 -8.47 16.22 -4.10
C ALA A 279 -7.57 16.92 -5.13
N ALA A 280 -6.41 16.32 -5.44
CA ALA A 280 -5.37 16.99 -6.23
C ALA A 280 -5.61 16.93 -7.74
N ASP A 281 -4.97 17.85 -8.47
CA ASP A 281 -5.05 17.99 -9.93
C ASP A 281 -3.82 17.42 -10.63
N ILE A 282 -2.64 17.46 -9.99
CA ILE A 282 -1.36 17.00 -10.52
C ILE A 282 -0.67 16.09 -9.49
N TYR A 283 -0.18 14.94 -9.93
CA TYR A 283 0.66 14.05 -9.11
C TYR A 283 2.14 14.38 -9.31
N LEU A 284 2.84 14.54 -8.21
CA LEU A 284 4.30 14.64 -8.15
C LEU A 284 4.82 13.51 -7.25
N GLY A 285 5.66 12.64 -7.78
CA GLY A 285 6.13 11.49 -7.01
C GLY A 285 7.39 10.87 -7.56
N ASP A 286 7.70 9.69 -7.06
CA ASP A 286 8.88 8.93 -7.48
C ASP A 286 8.54 7.43 -7.67
N ALA A 287 8.96 6.54 -6.78
CA ALA A 287 8.76 5.09 -6.87
C ALA A 287 7.53 4.58 -6.09
N SER A 288 6.62 5.47 -5.70
CA SER A 288 5.44 5.10 -4.90
C SER A 288 4.38 4.40 -5.75
N SER A 289 3.83 3.28 -5.23
CA SER A 289 2.71 2.57 -5.85
C SER A 289 1.39 3.35 -5.81
N GLN A 290 1.30 4.44 -5.05
CA GLN A 290 0.10 5.28 -4.96
C GLN A 290 -0.27 5.91 -6.32
N VAL A 291 0.68 6.03 -7.23
CA VAL A 291 0.39 6.48 -8.61
C VAL A 291 -0.64 5.60 -9.31
N TYR A 292 -0.73 4.31 -8.98
CA TYR A 292 -1.77 3.43 -9.55
C TYR A 292 -3.16 3.76 -9.00
N GLU A 293 -3.27 4.20 -7.75
CA GLU A 293 -4.52 4.76 -7.22
C GLU A 293 -4.85 6.12 -7.87
N TRP A 294 -3.83 6.92 -8.17
CA TRP A 294 -3.99 8.21 -8.84
C TRP A 294 -4.59 8.10 -10.23
N ILE A 295 -4.15 7.15 -11.04
CA ILE A 295 -4.63 6.97 -12.43
C ILE A 295 -6.01 6.34 -12.55
N CYS A 296 -6.73 6.09 -11.44
CA CYS A 296 -8.16 5.76 -11.49
C CYS A 296 -8.96 6.81 -12.27
N ASN A 297 -8.54 8.07 -12.17
CA ASN A 297 -8.93 9.18 -13.01
C ASN A 297 -7.67 9.71 -13.71
N PRO A 298 -7.50 9.52 -15.02
CA PRO A 298 -6.32 9.97 -15.74
C PRO A 298 -6.09 11.48 -15.62
N ARG A 299 -4.99 11.86 -14.94
CA ARG A 299 -4.59 13.24 -14.65
C ARG A 299 -3.07 13.39 -14.78
N PRO A 300 -2.53 14.62 -14.87
CA PRO A 300 -1.10 14.84 -15.01
C PRO A 300 -0.27 14.16 -13.92
N CYS A 301 0.83 13.51 -14.34
CA CYS A 301 1.85 12.94 -13.49
C CYS A 301 3.21 13.53 -13.82
N ILE A 302 4.00 13.83 -12.78
CA ILE A 302 5.41 14.23 -12.89
C ILE A 302 6.21 13.32 -11.95
N PHE A 303 7.25 12.70 -12.47
CA PHE A 303 8.11 11.79 -11.71
C PHE A 303 9.49 12.37 -11.49
N LEU A 304 9.98 12.29 -10.26
CA LEU A 304 11.28 12.80 -9.84
C LEU A 304 12.32 11.68 -9.88
N ASN A 305 13.17 11.69 -10.89
CA ASN A 305 14.30 10.77 -11.01
C ASN A 305 15.51 11.26 -10.19
N SER A 306 15.38 11.30 -8.89
CA SER A 306 16.40 11.82 -7.98
C SER A 306 17.64 10.95 -7.84
N HIS A 307 17.57 9.70 -8.27
CA HIS A 307 18.65 8.72 -8.13
C HIS A 307 19.27 8.28 -9.47
N GLY A 308 18.96 8.98 -10.56
CA GLY A 308 19.56 8.73 -11.87
C GLY A 308 19.21 7.36 -12.47
N ALA A 309 17.99 6.85 -12.20
CA ALA A 309 17.58 5.55 -12.72
C ALA A 309 17.53 5.54 -14.25
N ARG A 310 18.04 4.46 -14.85
CA ARG A 310 17.79 4.09 -16.24
C ARG A 310 16.43 3.41 -16.31
N TRP A 311 15.38 4.19 -16.44
CA TRP A 311 14.01 3.74 -16.23
C TRP A 311 13.33 3.22 -17.51
N GLN A 312 13.76 3.70 -18.70
CA GLN A 312 13.19 3.28 -19.97
C GLN A 312 13.36 1.76 -20.17
N GLY A 313 12.26 1.08 -20.44
CA GLY A 313 12.24 -0.38 -20.58
C GLY A 313 12.41 -1.17 -19.29
N ASN A 314 12.61 -0.53 -18.14
CA ASN A 314 12.73 -1.20 -16.87
C ASN A 314 11.35 -1.45 -16.24
N PRO A 315 10.91 -2.72 -16.05
CA PRO A 315 9.58 -3.04 -15.52
C PRO A 315 9.34 -2.51 -14.10
N SER A 316 10.39 -2.24 -13.31
CA SER A 316 10.26 -1.67 -11.96
C SER A 316 9.90 -0.17 -11.97
N TYR A 317 10.03 0.49 -13.13
CA TYR A 317 9.70 1.89 -13.36
C TYR A 317 8.62 2.07 -14.44
N ALA A 318 7.84 1.05 -14.75
CA ALA A 318 6.82 1.10 -15.80
C ALA A 318 5.82 2.26 -15.59
N HIS A 319 5.54 2.62 -14.34
CA HIS A 319 4.68 3.76 -13.98
C HIS A 319 5.23 5.12 -14.46
N TRP A 320 6.53 5.29 -14.68
CA TRP A 320 7.09 6.55 -15.17
C TRP A 320 6.73 6.85 -16.65
N ASN A 321 6.25 5.84 -17.40
CA ASN A 321 5.68 6.08 -18.73
C ASN A 321 4.30 6.77 -18.68
N MET A 322 3.73 6.99 -17.50
CA MET A 322 2.42 7.60 -17.32
C MET A 322 2.47 9.14 -17.18
N GLY A 323 3.66 9.74 -17.25
CA GLY A 323 3.82 11.19 -17.11
C GLY A 323 5.22 11.66 -17.48
N GLN A 324 5.49 12.92 -17.19
CA GLN A 324 6.81 13.52 -17.38
C GLN A 324 7.80 12.99 -16.34
N VAL A 325 9.06 12.80 -16.72
CA VAL A 325 10.15 12.48 -15.80
C VAL A 325 11.16 13.61 -15.79
N ILE A 326 11.46 14.16 -14.63
CA ILE A 326 12.47 15.20 -14.41
C ILE A 326 13.55 14.74 -13.45
N ASP A 327 14.78 15.19 -13.66
CA ASP A 327 15.98 14.78 -12.93
C ASP A 327 16.52 15.86 -11.97
N ARG A 328 15.88 17.03 -11.93
CA ARG A 328 16.27 18.17 -11.09
C ARG A 328 15.09 19.09 -10.77
N VAL A 329 15.12 19.71 -9.60
CA VAL A 329 14.05 20.62 -9.14
C VAL A 329 13.89 21.84 -10.03
N SER A 330 14.96 22.31 -10.66
CA SER A 330 14.89 23.47 -11.59
C SER A 330 14.03 23.20 -12.86
N ALA A 331 13.74 21.95 -13.18
CA ALA A 331 12.84 21.59 -14.27
C ALA A 331 11.34 21.58 -13.84
N LEU A 332 11.06 21.60 -12.52
CA LEU A 332 9.70 21.50 -11.97
C LEU A 332 8.75 22.61 -12.47
N PRO A 333 9.15 23.89 -12.49
CA PRO A 333 8.27 24.97 -12.96
C PRO A 333 7.75 24.72 -14.39
N ARG A 334 8.66 24.36 -15.29
CA ARG A 334 8.29 24.06 -16.69
C ARG A 334 7.42 22.81 -16.77
N ALA A 335 7.74 21.77 -16.03
CA ALA A 335 6.96 20.54 -16.05
C ALA A 335 5.52 20.77 -15.55
N LEU A 336 5.32 21.58 -14.52
CA LEU A 336 3.99 21.96 -14.04
C LEU A 336 3.22 22.81 -15.05
N ALA A 337 3.88 23.80 -15.65
CA ALA A 337 3.24 24.71 -16.61
C ALA A 337 2.64 23.97 -17.84
N VAL A 338 3.31 22.90 -18.30
CA VAL A 338 2.86 22.12 -19.48
C VAL A 338 2.10 20.83 -19.10
N ALA A 339 1.95 20.54 -17.82
CA ALA A 339 1.42 19.26 -17.34
C ALA A 339 0.00 18.98 -17.88
N GLN A 340 -0.88 19.96 -17.85
CA GLN A 340 -2.26 19.84 -18.33
C GLN A 340 -2.33 19.70 -19.85
N GLU A 341 -1.52 20.45 -20.58
CA GLU A 341 -1.43 20.39 -22.03
C GLU A 341 -0.95 19.01 -22.52
N GLN A 342 0.05 18.47 -21.85
CA GLN A 342 0.63 17.17 -22.21
C GLN A 342 -0.21 15.98 -21.74
N GLN A 343 -1.21 16.17 -20.88
CA GLN A 343 -2.01 15.09 -20.32
C GLN A 343 -2.66 14.18 -21.38
N ALA A 344 -3.12 14.74 -22.49
CA ALA A 344 -3.74 13.98 -23.57
C ALA A 344 -2.81 12.88 -24.12
N ALA A 345 -1.51 13.13 -24.19
CA ALA A 345 -0.51 12.16 -24.66
C ALA A 345 -0.35 10.97 -23.69
N PHE A 346 -0.49 11.20 -22.39
CA PHE A 346 -0.34 10.17 -21.35
C PHE A 346 -1.64 9.44 -21.02
N ALA A 347 -2.80 10.05 -21.22
CA ALA A 347 -4.09 9.55 -20.78
C ALA A 347 -4.42 8.14 -21.31
N ARG A 348 -4.07 7.84 -22.56
CA ARG A 348 -4.26 6.49 -23.13
C ARG A 348 -3.42 5.46 -22.39
N HIS A 349 -2.16 5.79 -22.10
CA HIS A 349 -1.24 4.91 -21.38
C HIS A 349 -1.70 4.70 -19.94
N GLN A 350 -2.14 5.76 -19.25
CA GLN A 350 -2.68 5.68 -17.89
C GLN A 350 -3.91 4.77 -17.82
N ARG A 351 -4.86 4.91 -18.77
CA ARG A 351 -6.04 4.01 -18.82
C ARG A 351 -5.65 2.55 -19.04
N ALA A 352 -4.72 2.29 -19.95
CA ALA A 352 -4.23 0.93 -20.19
C ALA A 352 -3.51 0.36 -18.96
N ALA A 353 -2.67 1.16 -18.30
CA ALA A 353 -1.97 0.76 -17.07
C ALA A 353 -2.95 0.49 -15.93
N PHE A 354 -4.01 1.30 -15.78
CA PHE A 354 -5.06 1.08 -14.79
C PHE A 354 -5.80 -0.23 -15.02
N ALA A 355 -6.28 -0.47 -16.25
CA ALA A 355 -7.02 -1.68 -16.63
C ALA A 355 -6.18 -2.96 -16.47
N ALA A 356 -4.87 -2.91 -16.74
CA ALA A 356 -3.97 -4.03 -16.52
C ALA A 356 -3.67 -4.27 -15.02
N THR A 357 -3.64 -3.18 -14.23
CA THR A 357 -3.28 -3.25 -12.82
C THR A 357 -4.44 -3.67 -11.93
N PHE A 358 -5.66 -3.20 -12.23
CA PHE A 358 -6.85 -3.47 -11.43
C PHE A 358 -7.94 -4.14 -12.27
N HIS A 359 -8.42 -5.28 -11.78
CA HIS A 359 -9.61 -5.90 -12.32
C HIS A 359 -10.84 -5.16 -11.76
N ILE A 360 -11.51 -4.42 -12.63
CA ILE A 360 -12.75 -3.70 -12.31
C ILE A 360 -13.89 -4.35 -13.10
N GLU A 361 -14.94 -4.73 -12.39
CA GLU A 361 -16.17 -5.27 -12.96
C GLU A 361 -17.33 -4.33 -12.61
N ALA A 362 -18.10 -3.96 -13.62
CA ALA A 362 -19.22 -3.06 -13.42
C ALA A 362 -20.25 -3.65 -12.44
N GLY A 363 -20.57 -2.92 -11.36
CA GLY A 363 -21.45 -3.39 -10.30
C GLY A 363 -20.87 -4.52 -9.43
N GLY A 364 -19.63 -4.94 -9.66
CA GLY A 364 -18.95 -5.97 -8.89
C GLY A 364 -18.09 -5.40 -7.74
N SER A 365 -17.95 -6.16 -6.65
CA SER A 365 -17.10 -5.85 -5.50
C SER A 365 -15.88 -6.76 -5.50
N ALA A 366 -14.68 -6.17 -5.38
CA ALA A 366 -13.44 -6.90 -5.24
C ALA A 366 -13.41 -7.72 -3.92
N ALA A 367 -13.95 -7.15 -2.84
CA ALA A 367 -14.09 -7.82 -1.56
C ALA A 367 -14.99 -9.05 -1.67
N ARG A 368 -16.09 -8.96 -2.41
CA ARG A 368 -17.01 -10.10 -2.64
C ARG A 368 -16.35 -11.19 -3.47
N ARG A 369 -15.62 -10.85 -4.53
CA ARG A 369 -14.84 -11.83 -5.30
C ARG A 369 -13.80 -12.50 -4.42
N ALA A 370 -13.04 -11.73 -3.64
CA ALA A 370 -12.05 -12.28 -2.72
C ALA A 370 -12.66 -13.26 -1.71
N ALA A 371 -13.80 -12.91 -1.10
CA ALA A 371 -14.47 -13.77 -0.14
C ALA A 371 -14.91 -15.11 -0.78
N ARG A 372 -15.46 -15.06 -1.99
CA ARG A 372 -15.86 -16.28 -2.74
C ARG A 372 -14.66 -17.15 -3.10
N GLU A 373 -13.56 -16.56 -3.56
CA GLU A 373 -12.34 -17.29 -3.89
C GLU A 373 -11.70 -17.94 -2.66
N ILE A 374 -11.68 -17.26 -1.51
CA ILE A 374 -11.21 -17.84 -0.25
C ILE A 374 -12.05 -19.07 0.14
N VAL A 375 -13.39 -18.92 0.15
CA VAL A 375 -14.29 -20.02 0.51
C VAL A 375 -14.17 -21.18 -0.48
N TYR A 376 -14.14 -20.89 -1.78
CA TYR A 376 -13.98 -21.90 -2.82
C TYR A 376 -12.68 -22.69 -2.66
N TYR A 377 -11.56 -21.99 -2.48
CA TYR A 377 -10.25 -22.61 -2.28
C TYR A 377 -10.24 -23.55 -1.07
N LEU A 378 -10.75 -23.08 0.07
CA LEU A 378 -10.78 -23.89 1.30
C LEU A 378 -11.71 -25.11 1.21
N LEU A 379 -12.81 -25.03 0.45
CA LEU A 379 -13.70 -26.18 0.22
C LEU A 379 -13.06 -27.22 -0.71
N GLN A 380 -12.31 -26.80 -1.72
CA GLN A 380 -11.57 -27.70 -2.61
C GLN A 380 -10.47 -28.44 -1.85
N ASP A 381 -9.72 -27.71 -1.03
CA ASP A 381 -8.63 -28.26 -0.23
C ASP A 381 -9.12 -29.32 0.77
N LYS A 382 -10.26 -29.09 1.43
CA LYS A 382 -10.88 -30.08 2.33
C LYS A 382 -11.35 -31.33 1.59
N ARG A 383 -11.82 -31.20 0.34
CA ARG A 383 -12.22 -32.35 -0.48
C ARG A 383 -11.02 -33.18 -0.96
N ALA A 384 -9.87 -32.54 -1.19
CA ALA A 384 -8.65 -33.21 -1.59
C ALA A 384 -7.96 -33.94 -0.42
N ALA A 385 -8.25 -33.52 0.83
CA ALA A 385 -7.71 -34.11 2.05
C ALA A 385 -8.61 -35.23 2.64
N ALA A 386 -9.88 -35.35 2.19
CA ALA A 386 -10.84 -36.37 2.61
C ALA A 386 -10.80 -37.59 1.65
#